data_942bd3d765e688504203fc154c176c6e
#
_entry.id   942bd3d765e688504203fc154c176c6e
#
_cell.length_a   1.000
_cell.length_b   1.000
_cell.length_c   1.000
_cell.angle_alpha   90.00
_cell.angle_beta   90.00
_cell.angle_gamma   90.00
#
_symmetry.space_group_name_H-M   'P 1'
#
loop_
_entity.id
_entity.type
_entity.pdbx_description
1 polymer ?
#
loop_
_entity_poly.entity_id
_entity_poly.type
_entity_poly.pdbx_seq_one_letter_code
_entity_poly.pdbx_strand_id
1 'polypeptide(L)'
;MSPTSTASQVALVRCSAYEDEQVYAAVSRGLALLGGAGRFVRPDEQILIKPNLLIASSPDSAVSPHPAVFRAVARCLQVAGARLAYGDSPGFGPLPLTAWRVGYAAVASELAIPLADFSGGRTVSFPQGRLIKQFTVANG
;
A
#
# COMPACT_ATOMS: atom_id res chain seq x y z
N MET A 1 21.21 29.65 -14.19
CA MET A 1 20.59 28.33 -14.49
C MET A 1 19.22 28.32 -13.86
N SER A 2 18.16 28.41 -14.66
CA SER A 2 16.79 28.32 -14.14
C SER A 2 16.54 26.91 -13.60
N PRO A 3 15.89 26.75 -12.45
CA PRO A 3 15.53 25.44 -11.95
C PRO A 3 14.57 24.81 -12.97
N THR A 4 14.96 23.68 -13.55
CA THR A 4 14.04 22.84 -14.32
C THR A 4 12.92 22.41 -13.38
N SER A 5 11.76 23.04 -13.49
CA SER A 5 10.55 22.61 -12.81
C SER A 5 10.22 21.20 -13.30
N THR A 6 10.60 20.20 -12.50
CA THR A 6 10.09 18.83 -12.70
C THR A 6 8.63 18.82 -12.24
N ALA A 7 7.73 19.02 -13.20
CA ALA A 7 6.30 18.90 -12.91
C ALA A 7 6.01 17.48 -12.39
N SER A 8 5.21 17.40 -11.33
CA SER A 8 4.75 16.12 -10.80
C SER A 8 3.90 15.40 -11.85
N GLN A 9 4.19 14.12 -12.08
CA GLN A 9 3.42 13.29 -13.01
C GLN A 9 2.28 12.60 -12.26
N VAL A 10 1.10 12.64 -12.83
CA VAL A 10 -0.10 11.95 -12.33
C VAL A 10 -0.66 11.10 -13.46
N ALA A 11 -0.93 9.83 -13.19
CA ALA A 11 -1.62 8.94 -14.12
C ALA A 11 -3.09 8.82 -13.71
N LEU A 12 -3.99 9.04 -14.66
CA LEU A 12 -5.42 8.83 -14.47
C LEU A 12 -5.89 7.78 -15.48
N VAL A 13 -6.44 6.67 -14.96
CA VAL A 13 -6.91 5.55 -15.78
C VAL A 13 -8.34 5.21 -15.36
N ARG A 14 -9.24 5.13 -16.33
CA ARG A 14 -10.62 4.74 -16.08
C ARG A 14 -10.69 3.23 -15.80
N CYS A 15 -11.43 2.86 -14.74
CA CYS A 15 -11.83 1.50 -14.44
C CYS A 15 -13.30 1.52 -14.03
N SER A 16 -14.15 0.71 -14.67
CA SER A 16 -15.61 0.79 -14.52
C SER A 16 -16.18 -0.22 -13.52
N ALA A 17 -15.39 -1.20 -13.10
CA ALA A 17 -15.81 -2.25 -12.18
C ALA A 17 -14.62 -2.77 -11.37
N TYR A 18 -14.92 -3.52 -10.30
CA TYR A 18 -13.90 -4.16 -9.46
C TYR A 18 -13.60 -5.62 -9.84
N GLU A 19 -13.85 -5.96 -11.10
CA GLU A 19 -13.40 -7.25 -11.66
C GLU A 19 -11.86 -7.32 -11.66
N ASP A 20 -11.30 -8.39 -11.11
CA ASP A 20 -9.85 -8.49 -10.83
C ASP A 20 -8.98 -8.17 -12.05
N GLU A 21 -9.30 -8.71 -13.23
CA GLU A 21 -8.50 -8.47 -14.44
C GLU A 21 -8.69 -7.06 -15.00
N GLN A 22 -9.85 -6.44 -14.85
CA GLN A 22 -10.07 -5.05 -15.25
C GLN A 22 -9.26 -4.10 -14.35
N VAL A 23 -9.28 -4.33 -13.03
CA VAL A 23 -8.53 -3.53 -12.07
C VAL A 23 -7.03 -3.74 -12.29
N TYR A 24 -6.58 -4.99 -12.53
CA TYR A 24 -5.18 -5.27 -12.84
C TYR A 24 -4.72 -4.54 -14.09
N ALA A 25 -5.50 -4.57 -15.17
CA ALA A 25 -5.17 -3.85 -16.40
C ALA A 25 -5.11 -2.33 -16.18
N ALA A 26 -6.05 -1.77 -15.42
CA ALA A 26 -6.07 -0.34 -15.10
C ALA A 26 -4.85 0.09 -14.26
N VAL A 27 -4.52 -0.65 -13.20
CA VAL A 27 -3.36 -0.38 -12.34
C VAL A 27 -2.06 -0.54 -13.12
N SER A 28 -1.93 -1.62 -13.89
CA SER A 28 -0.76 -1.86 -14.75
C SER A 28 -0.57 -0.74 -15.77
N ARG A 29 -1.65 -0.26 -16.39
CA ARG A 29 -1.63 0.88 -17.31
C ARG A 29 -1.21 2.17 -16.59
N GLY A 30 -1.73 2.42 -15.38
CA GLY A 30 -1.35 3.58 -14.56
C GLY A 30 0.14 3.58 -14.24
N LEU A 31 0.67 2.44 -13.80
CA LEU A 31 2.10 2.27 -13.55
C LEU A 31 2.94 2.45 -14.81
N ALA A 32 2.49 1.91 -15.96
CA ALA A 32 3.19 2.07 -17.23
C ALA A 32 3.31 3.55 -17.66
N LEU A 33 2.25 4.35 -17.46
CA LEU A 33 2.25 5.80 -17.73
C LEU A 33 3.23 6.56 -16.82
N LEU A 34 3.55 6.01 -15.65
CA LEU A 34 4.52 6.57 -14.70
C LEU A 34 5.94 6.00 -14.89
N GLY A 35 6.18 5.20 -15.90
CA GLY A 35 7.49 4.60 -16.21
C GLY A 35 7.65 3.13 -15.81
N GLY A 36 6.53 2.46 -15.46
CA GLY A 36 6.47 1.04 -15.10
C GLY A 36 6.74 0.76 -13.63
N ALA A 37 6.34 -0.44 -13.16
CA ALA A 37 6.53 -0.85 -11.76
C ALA A 37 8.01 -0.85 -11.35
N GLY A 38 8.92 -1.22 -12.25
CA GLY A 38 10.37 -1.21 -12.01
C GLY A 38 10.97 0.18 -11.71
N ARG A 39 10.22 1.27 -11.90
CA ARG A 39 10.61 2.60 -11.44
C ARG A 39 10.47 2.76 -9.93
N PHE A 40 9.57 2.00 -9.33
CA PHE A 40 9.20 2.12 -7.91
C PHE A 40 9.83 1.03 -7.06
N VAL A 41 10.18 -0.11 -7.64
CA VAL A 41 10.74 -1.26 -6.92
C VAL A 41 11.87 -1.91 -7.71
N ARG A 42 12.77 -2.58 -7.00
CA ARG A 42 13.85 -3.39 -7.59
C ARG A 42 13.62 -4.87 -7.28
N PRO A 43 14.18 -5.78 -8.10
CA PRO A 43 14.16 -7.19 -7.76
C PRO A 43 14.73 -7.44 -6.36
N ASP A 44 14.08 -8.33 -5.60
CA ASP A 44 14.40 -8.70 -4.22
C ASP A 44 14.25 -7.59 -3.16
N GLU A 45 13.83 -6.40 -3.54
CA GLU A 45 13.55 -5.33 -2.59
C GLU A 45 12.36 -5.67 -1.69
N GLN A 46 12.49 -5.39 -0.40
CA GLN A 46 11.40 -5.54 0.56
C GLN A 46 10.50 -4.31 0.50
N ILE A 47 9.26 -4.51 0.14
CA ILE A 47 8.27 -3.44 -0.01
C ILE A 47 7.11 -3.68 0.96
N LEU A 48 6.82 -2.68 1.75
CA LEU A 48 5.62 -2.63 2.58
C LEU A 48 4.50 -1.90 1.83
N ILE A 49 3.44 -2.64 1.50
CA ILE A 49 2.23 -2.01 0.99
C ILE A 49 1.41 -1.53 2.18
N LYS A 50 1.19 -0.22 2.25
CA LYS A 50 0.34 0.41 3.26
C LYS A 50 -1.00 0.82 2.66
N PRO A 51 -1.99 -0.07 2.62
CA PRO A 51 -3.35 0.34 2.31
C PRO A 51 -3.94 1.07 3.52
N ASN A 52 -4.77 2.05 3.30
CA ASN A 52 -5.41 2.73 4.43
C ASN A 52 -6.49 1.82 5.07
N LEU A 53 -6.16 1.25 6.22
CA LEU A 53 -7.03 0.39 7.02
C LEU A 53 -7.55 1.16 8.23
N LEU A 54 -8.64 1.92 8.06
CA LEU A 54 -9.15 2.78 9.11
C LEU A 54 -9.91 1.98 10.19
N ILE A 55 -10.82 1.12 9.77
CA ILE A 55 -11.72 0.33 10.63
C ILE A 55 -12.15 -0.95 9.93
N ALA A 56 -12.51 -1.97 10.70
CA ALA A 56 -13.04 -3.22 10.17
C ALA A 56 -14.42 -3.01 9.51
N SER A 57 -14.43 -2.85 8.19
CA SER A 57 -15.61 -2.58 7.37
C SER A 57 -15.68 -3.53 6.18
N SER A 58 -16.86 -3.66 5.55
CA SER A 58 -16.96 -4.42 4.30
C SER A 58 -16.32 -3.66 3.13
N PRO A 59 -15.85 -4.34 2.07
CA PRO A 59 -15.33 -3.68 0.87
C PRO A 59 -16.29 -2.66 0.26
N ASP A 60 -17.59 -2.95 0.28
CA ASP A 60 -18.64 -2.09 -0.31
C ASP A 60 -18.83 -0.76 0.43
N SER A 61 -18.31 -0.64 1.65
CA SER A 61 -18.42 0.60 2.43
C SER A 61 -17.50 1.72 1.94
N ALA A 62 -16.56 1.42 1.04
CA ALA A 62 -15.57 2.36 0.50
C ALA A 62 -14.74 3.11 1.55
N VAL A 63 -14.60 2.55 2.76
CA VAL A 63 -13.78 3.12 3.85
C VAL A 63 -12.29 2.83 3.64
N SER A 64 -11.99 1.67 3.03
CA SER A 64 -10.65 1.27 2.61
C SER A 64 -10.61 1.07 1.10
N PRO A 65 -9.46 1.12 0.44
CA PRO A 65 -9.35 0.75 -0.98
C PRO A 65 -9.94 -0.66 -1.21
N HIS A 66 -10.58 -0.87 -2.35
CA HIS A 66 -11.19 -2.18 -2.65
C HIS A 66 -10.12 -3.28 -2.72
N PRO A 67 -10.38 -4.53 -2.26
CA PRO A 67 -9.40 -5.64 -2.30
C PRO A 67 -8.82 -5.93 -3.69
N ALA A 68 -9.60 -5.75 -4.75
CA ALA A 68 -9.12 -5.89 -6.12
C ALA A 68 -8.00 -4.89 -6.46
N VAL A 69 -8.04 -3.67 -5.90
CA VAL A 69 -6.97 -2.68 -6.07
C VAL A 69 -5.71 -3.13 -5.33
N PHE A 70 -5.84 -3.61 -4.09
CA PHE A 70 -4.72 -4.17 -3.33
C PHE A 70 -4.10 -5.35 -4.08
N ARG A 71 -4.91 -6.30 -4.59
CA ARG A 71 -4.48 -7.42 -5.42
C ARG A 71 -3.70 -6.96 -6.64
N ALA A 72 -4.24 -6.00 -7.38
CA ALA A 72 -3.64 -5.51 -8.63
C ALA A 72 -2.27 -4.86 -8.39
N VAL A 73 -2.17 -4.00 -7.37
CA VAL A 73 -0.89 -3.36 -6.99
C VAL A 73 0.11 -4.42 -6.57
N ALA A 74 -0.28 -5.36 -5.71
CA ALA A 74 0.60 -6.43 -5.24
C ALA A 74 1.12 -7.28 -6.41
N ARG A 75 0.25 -7.72 -7.31
CA ARG A 75 0.66 -8.48 -8.52
C ARG A 75 1.66 -7.70 -9.38
N CYS A 76 1.41 -6.40 -9.63
CA CYS A 76 2.33 -5.57 -10.43
C CYS A 76 3.73 -5.47 -9.79
N LEU A 77 3.79 -5.34 -8.46
CA LEU A 77 5.07 -5.24 -7.74
C LEU A 77 5.78 -6.60 -7.66
N GLN A 78 5.04 -7.71 -7.47
CA GLN A 78 5.62 -9.07 -7.52
C GLN A 78 6.19 -9.40 -8.90
N VAL A 79 5.48 -9.03 -9.97
CA VAL A 79 5.98 -9.19 -11.35
C VAL A 79 7.28 -8.40 -11.57
N ALA A 80 7.44 -7.26 -10.91
CA ALA A 80 8.69 -6.48 -10.93
C ALA A 80 9.78 -7.06 -10.00
N GLY A 81 9.51 -8.19 -9.31
CA GLY A 81 10.47 -8.91 -8.49
C GLY A 81 10.52 -8.50 -7.02
N ALA A 82 9.63 -7.64 -6.54
CA ALA A 82 9.61 -7.21 -5.15
C ALA A 82 9.13 -8.31 -4.20
N ARG A 83 9.68 -8.34 -2.99
CA ARG A 83 9.18 -9.14 -1.86
C ARG A 83 8.25 -8.27 -1.02
N LEU A 84 7.00 -8.69 -0.90
CA LEU A 84 5.96 -7.85 -0.32
C LEU A 84 5.61 -8.26 1.11
N ALA A 85 5.31 -7.25 1.93
CA ALA A 85 4.51 -7.35 3.13
C ALA A 85 3.39 -6.29 3.05
N TYR A 86 2.35 -6.40 3.86
CA TYR A 86 1.33 -5.37 3.93
C TYR A 86 0.92 -5.09 5.37
N GLY A 87 0.42 -3.90 5.63
CA GLY A 87 -0.06 -3.53 6.95
C GLY A 87 -0.38 -2.06 7.08
N ASP A 88 -0.96 -1.73 8.22
CA ASP A 88 -1.26 -0.35 8.62
C ASP A 88 -1.37 -0.29 10.15
N SER A 89 -1.46 0.92 10.69
CA SER A 89 -1.87 1.17 12.06
C SER A 89 -3.34 1.59 12.05
N PRO A 90 -4.30 0.67 12.25
CA PRO A 90 -5.72 0.99 12.18
C PRO A 90 -6.11 2.07 13.19
N GLY A 91 -7.06 2.92 12.82
CA GLY A 91 -7.61 3.90 13.75
C GLY A 91 -8.42 3.26 14.87
N PHE A 92 -9.04 2.09 14.58
CA PHE A 92 -9.87 1.35 15.55
C PHE A 92 -9.73 -0.15 15.34
N GLY A 93 -9.55 -0.87 16.44
CA GLY A 93 -9.50 -2.32 16.48
C GLY A 93 -8.16 -2.93 16.05
N PRO A 94 -8.03 -4.25 16.17
CA PRO A 94 -6.79 -4.95 15.83
C PRO A 94 -6.61 -5.08 14.31
N LEU A 95 -5.37 -4.89 13.84
CA LEU A 95 -5.02 -4.98 12.43
C LEU A 95 -5.44 -6.30 11.75
N PRO A 96 -5.24 -7.50 12.36
CA PRO A 96 -5.65 -8.74 11.72
C PRO A 96 -7.15 -8.82 11.44
N LEU A 97 -7.98 -8.36 12.38
CA LEU A 97 -9.44 -8.32 12.23
C LEU A 97 -9.84 -7.34 11.12
N THR A 98 -9.22 -6.17 11.11
CA THR A 98 -9.48 -5.15 10.08
C THR A 98 -9.10 -5.67 8.69
N ALA A 99 -7.93 -6.27 8.54
CA ALA A 99 -7.46 -6.85 7.28
C ALA A 99 -8.38 -8.00 6.79
N TRP A 100 -8.86 -8.84 7.72
CA TRP A 100 -9.82 -9.90 7.40
C TRP A 100 -11.16 -9.32 6.93
N ARG A 101 -11.71 -8.36 7.67
CA ARG A 101 -13.05 -7.81 7.39
C ARG A 101 -13.08 -7.03 6.06
N VAL A 102 -12.02 -6.33 5.73
CA VAL A 102 -11.86 -5.60 4.45
C VAL A 102 -11.60 -6.56 3.28
N GLY A 103 -11.27 -7.84 3.53
CA GLY A 103 -10.98 -8.83 2.49
C GLY A 103 -9.51 -8.93 2.08
N TYR A 104 -8.61 -8.16 2.71
CA TYR A 104 -7.18 -8.20 2.35
C TYR A 104 -6.48 -9.48 2.79
N ALA A 105 -6.90 -10.07 3.92
CA ALA A 105 -6.31 -11.31 4.42
C ALA A 105 -6.45 -12.46 3.41
N ALA A 106 -7.58 -12.56 2.71
CA ALA A 106 -7.80 -13.57 1.66
C ALA A 106 -6.85 -13.34 0.48
N VAL A 107 -6.78 -12.10 -0.03
CA VAL A 107 -5.88 -11.73 -1.14
C VAL A 107 -4.42 -11.96 -0.76
N ALA A 108 -4.02 -11.57 0.45
CA ALA A 108 -2.65 -11.71 0.92
C ALA A 108 -2.25 -13.19 1.09
N SER A 109 -3.17 -14.05 1.57
CA SER A 109 -2.95 -15.49 1.64
C SER A 109 -2.73 -16.10 0.26
N GLU A 110 -3.54 -15.72 -0.72
CA GLU A 110 -3.42 -16.19 -2.11
C GLU A 110 -2.09 -15.78 -2.76
N LEU A 111 -1.65 -14.55 -2.51
CA LEU A 111 -0.43 -13.99 -3.08
C LEU A 111 0.84 -14.22 -2.21
N ALA A 112 0.72 -14.97 -1.12
CA ALA A 112 1.79 -15.24 -0.15
C ALA A 112 2.44 -13.96 0.41
N ILE A 113 1.62 -12.96 0.76
CA ILE A 113 2.06 -11.68 1.30
C ILE A 113 1.82 -11.67 2.82
N PRO A 114 2.87 -11.66 3.66
CA PRO A 114 2.70 -11.62 5.11
C PRO A 114 2.12 -10.28 5.59
N LEU A 115 1.33 -10.36 6.67
CA LEU A 115 0.90 -9.19 7.42
C LEU A 115 2.07 -8.69 8.28
N ALA A 116 2.45 -7.44 8.13
CA ALA A 116 3.49 -6.82 8.93
C ALA A 116 2.99 -6.51 10.36
N ASP A 117 3.90 -6.55 11.32
CA ASP A 117 3.58 -6.28 12.73
C ASP A 117 3.57 -4.76 13.00
N PHE A 118 2.37 -4.21 13.14
CA PHE A 118 2.14 -2.84 13.59
C PHE A 118 1.72 -2.72 15.05
N SER A 119 1.72 -3.85 15.82
CA SER A 119 1.26 -3.85 17.21
C SER A 119 2.26 -3.24 18.18
N GLY A 120 3.53 -3.22 17.82
CA GLY A 120 4.60 -2.65 18.62
C GLY A 120 5.26 -1.43 17.96
N GLY A 121 6.17 -0.82 18.69
CA GLY A 121 6.92 0.32 18.17
C GLY A 121 8.10 0.67 19.05
N ARG A 122 8.98 1.50 18.54
CA ARG A 122 10.10 2.08 19.29
C ARG A 122 9.99 3.60 19.35
N THR A 123 10.29 4.16 20.50
CA THR A 123 10.41 5.61 20.65
C THR A 123 11.73 6.08 20.06
N VAL A 124 11.65 7.04 19.14
CA VAL A 124 12.81 7.71 18.54
C VAL A 124 12.88 9.14 19.02
N SER A 125 14.10 9.59 19.32
CA SER A 125 14.39 10.97 19.66
C SER A 125 14.69 11.77 18.39
N PHE A 126 14.09 12.95 18.28
CA PHE A 126 14.33 13.89 17.19
C PHE A 126 14.54 15.31 17.76
N PRO A 127 15.70 15.60 18.36
CA PRO A 127 15.96 16.88 19.04
C PRO A 127 15.76 18.10 18.16
N GLN A 128 15.99 17.97 16.83
CA GLN A 128 15.82 19.04 15.85
C GLN A 128 14.35 19.35 15.52
N GLY A 129 13.41 18.51 15.93
CA GLY A 129 11.99 18.75 15.70
C GLY A 129 11.55 20.07 16.35
N ARG A 130 10.69 20.83 15.68
CA ARG A 130 10.20 22.12 16.21
C ARG A 130 9.25 21.93 17.39
N LEU A 131 8.32 21.00 17.29
CA LEU A 131 7.30 20.71 18.30
C LEU A 131 7.48 19.32 18.91
N ILE A 132 7.58 18.31 18.07
CA ILE A 132 7.71 16.92 18.52
C ILE A 132 9.19 16.56 18.61
N LYS A 133 9.65 16.24 19.81
CA LYS A 133 11.04 15.87 20.12
C LYS A 133 11.23 14.35 20.27
N GLN A 134 10.13 13.63 20.49
CA GLN A 134 10.09 12.18 20.60
C GLN A 134 8.79 11.68 19.97
N PHE A 135 8.83 10.54 19.29
CA PHE A 135 7.66 9.88 18.75
C PHE A 135 7.89 8.37 18.64
N THR A 136 6.81 7.61 18.66
CA THR A 136 6.87 6.16 18.51
C THR A 136 6.65 5.81 17.04
N VAL A 137 7.58 5.06 16.47
CA VAL A 137 7.51 4.51 15.12
C VAL A 137 7.08 3.05 15.24
N ALA A 138 6.06 2.64 14.48
CA ALA A 138 5.63 1.25 14.43
C ALA A 138 6.74 0.32 13.89
N ASN A 139 6.65 -0.97 14.20
CA ASN A 139 7.63 -1.97 13.78
C ASN A 139 7.47 -2.41 12.32
N GLY A 140 6.33 -2.12 11.68
CA GLY A 140 5.93 -2.57 10.34
C GLY A 140 6.86 -2.27 9.17
#